data_0eb82be8683e9b6b5b2406cb6cece491
#
_entry.id   0eb82be8683e9b6b5b2406cb6cece491
#
_cell.length_a   1.000
_cell.length_b   1.000
_cell.length_c   1.000
_cell.angle_alpha   90.00
_cell.angle_beta   90.00
_cell.angle_gamma   90.00
#
_symmetry.space_group_name_H-M   'P 1'
#
loop_
_entity.id
_entity.type
_entity.pdbx_description
1 polymer ?
#
loop_
_entity_poly.entity_id
_entity_poly.type
_entity_poly.pdbx_seq_one_letter_code
_entity_poly.pdbx_strand_id
1 'polypeptide(L)' 'MPVGTVKFFNNDKGYGFISPDTGEADAFVHISAVQAAGMPTLDQNQRVNYELETGRNGRVSAVALSPAE' A
#
# COMPACT_ATOMS: atom_id res chain seq x y z
N MET A 1 9.13 8.34 -6.31
CA MET A 1 8.25 7.48 -5.52
C MET A 1 7.53 6.52 -6.44
N PRO A 2 7.52 5.23 -6.13
CA PRO A 2 6.78 4.30 -6.96
C PRO A 2 5.28 4.54 -6.88
N VAL A 3 4.59 4.18 -7.94
CA VAL A 3 3.15 4.27 -8.04
C VAL A 3 2.60 2.88 -8.28
N GLY A 4 1.49 2.55 -7.67
CA GLY A 4 0.83 1.29 -7.90
C GLY A 4 -0.66 1.40 -7.79
N THR A 5 -1.33 0.30 -8.06
CA THR A 5 -2.79 0.20 -7.97
C THR A 5 -3.15 -0.75 -6.84
N VAL A 6 -4.07 -0.32 -5.99
CA VAL A 6 -4.53 -1.17 -4.89
C VAL A 6 -5.24 -2.39 -5.47
N LYS A 7 -4.71 -3.57 -5.19
CA LYS A 7 -5.29 -4.81 -5.65
C LYS A 7 -6.52 -5.16 -4.83
N PHE A 8 -6.40 -5.06 -3.52
CA PHE A 8 -7.52 -5.13 -2.60
C PHE A 8 -7.08 -4.61 -1.23
N PHE A 9 -8.04 -4.28 -0.40
CA PHE A 9 -7.76 -3.87 0.96
C PHE A 9 -8.87 -4.39 1.87
N ASN A 10 -8.47 -5.08 2.96
CA ASN A 10 -9.41 -5.66 3.91
C ASN A 10 -9.38 -4.84 5.19
N ASN A 11 -10.42 -4.05 5.40
CA ASN A 11 -10.52 -3.20 6.59
C ASN A 11 -10.68 -4.01 7.87
N ASP A 12 -11.33 -5.16 7.78
CA ASP A 12 -11.56 -5.99 8.97
C ASP A 12 -10.26 -6.58 9.50
N LYS A 13 -9.39 -7.01 8.60
CA LYS A 13 -8.10 -7.57 8.97
C LYS A 13 -6.99 -6.53 9.04
N GLY A 14 -7.22 -5.37 8.43
CA GLY A 14 -6.27 -4.27 8.50
C GLY A 14 -5.08 -4.40 7.59
N TYR A 15 -5.26 -4.99 6.40
CA TYR A 15 -4.17 -5.10 5.44
C TYR A 15 -4.69 -5.16 4.01
N GLY A 16 -3.77 -4.98 3.08
CA GLY A 16 -4.08 -5.11 1.66
C GLY A 16 -2.80 -5.25 0.85
N PHE A 17 -2.96 -5.23 -0.45
CA PHE A 17 -1.82 -5.34 -1.37
C PHE A 17 -1.94 -4.30 -2.47
N ILE A 18 -0.78 -3.78 -2.88
CA ILE A 18 -0.68 -2.83 -3.98
C ILE A 18 0.10 -3.53 -5.09
N SER A 19 -0.43 -3.48 -6.30
CA SER A 19 0.24 -4.00 -7.48
C SER A 19 1.08 -2.88 -8.08
N PRO A 20 2.42 -2.98 -8.03
CA PRO A 20 3.27 -1.92 -8.58
C PRO A 20 3.11 -1.79 -10.09
N ASP A 21 3.16 -0.55 -10.59
CA ASP A 21 3.08 -0.29 -12.02
C ASP A 21 4.24 -0.91 -12.78
N THR A 22 5.37 -1.13 -12.09
CA THR A 22 6.56 -1.72 -12.71
C THR A 22 6.44 -3.23 -12.94
N GLY A 23 5.35 -3.85 -12.46
CA GLY A 23 5.16 -5.28 -12.64
C GLY A 23 5.88 -6.14 -11.62
N GLU A 24 6.43 -5.54 -10.58
CA GLU A 24 7.07 -6.28 -9.51
C GLU A 24 6.05 -6.99 -8.63
N ALA A 25 6.54 -7.78 -7.66
CA ALA A 25 5.65 -8.49 -6.73
C ALA A 25 4.80 -7.50 -5.95
N ASP A 26 3.59 -7.94 -5.57
CA ASP A 26 2.66 -7.10 -4.82
C ASP A 26 3.30 -6.61 -3.54
N ALA A 27 3.04 -5.34 -3.21
CA ALA A 27 3.53 -4.73 -1.98
C ALA A 27 2.45 -4.86 -0.91
N PHE A 28 2.85 -5.35 0.27
CA PHE A 28 1.95 -5.44 1.41
C PHE A 28 1.73 -4.05 2.01
N VAL A 29 0.49 -3.74 2.37
CA VAL A 29 0.18 -2.49 3.05
C VAL A 29 -0.66 -2.79 4.29
N HIS A 30 -0.24 -2.24 5.44
CA HIS A 30 -0.97 -2.39 6.69
C HIS A 30 -1.82 -1.15 6.94
N ILE A 31 -2.93 -1.32 7.67
CA ILE A 31 -3.84 -0.22 7.94
C ILE A 31 -3.15 0.93 8.68
N SER A 32 -2.14 0.63 9.49
CA SER A 32 -1.40 1.68 10.19
C SER A 32 -0.74 2.65 9.22
N ALA A 33 -0.25 2.14 8.07
CA ALA A 33 0.34 3.00 7.05
C ALA A 33 -0.71 3.87 6.38
N VAL A 34 -1.91 3.31 6.18
CA VAL A 34 -3.03 4.06 5.60
C VAL A 34 -3.44 5.19 6.55
N GLN A 35 -3.57 4.89 7.83
CA GLN A 35 -3.94 5.88 8.83
C GLN A 35 -2.87 6.96 8.98
N ALA A 36 -1.60 6.57 8.94
CA ALA A 36 -0.49 7.52 9.02
C ALA A 36 -0.50 8.49 7.84
N ALA A 37 -1.03 8.05 6.71
CA ALA A 37 -1.16 8.90 5.53
C ALA A 37 -2.39 9.81 5.58
N GLY A 38 -3.20 9.69 6.64
CA GLY A 38 -4.41 10.48 6.77
C GLY A 38 -5.58 9.97 5.93
N MET A 39 -5.49 8.75 5.44
CA MET A 39 -6.53 8.15 4.61
C MET A 39 -7.40 7.21 5.47
N PRO A 40 -8.72 7.24 5.29
CA PRO A 40 -9.58 6.34 6.08
C PRO A 40 -9.46 4.88 5.64
N THR A 41 -9.24 4.65 4.34
CA THR A 41 -9.14 3.31 3.79
C THR A 41 -8.57 3.41 2.37
N LEU A 42 -8.33 2.25 1.78
CA LEU A 42 -7.95 2.17 0.36
C LEU A 42 -9.05 1.43 -0.39
N ASP A 43 -9.39 1.95 -1.55
CA ASP A 43 -10.38 1.32 -2.43
C ASP A 43 -9.69 0.41 -3.43
N GLN A 44 -10.38 -0.63 -3.86
CA GLN A 44 -9.88 -1.49 -4.91
C GLN A 44 -9.67 -0.68 -6.19
N ASN A 45 -8.55 -0.92 -6.85
CA ASN A 45 -8.14 -0.22 -8.08
C ASN A 45 -7.77 1.24 -7.87
N GLN A 46 -7.66 1.70 -6.62
CA GLN A 46 -7.20 3.05 -6.35
C GLN A 46 -5.70 3.15 -6.64
N ARG A 47 -5.29 4.25 -7.26
CA ARG A 47 -3.87 4.48 -7.53
C ARG A 47 -3.26 5.29 -6.40
N VAL A 48 -2.09 4.85 -5.95
CA VAL A 48 -1.41 5.50 -4.83
C VAL A 48 0.08 5.60 -5.10
N ASN A 49 0.69 6.65 -4.56
CA ASN A 49 2.13 6.72 -4.41
C ASN A 49 2.50 6.04 -3.09
N TYR A 50 3.65 5.40 -3.06
CA TYR A 50 4.09 4.74 -1.83
C TYR A 50 5.59 4.58 -1.87
N GLU A 51 6.15 4.24 -0.71
CA GLU A 51 7.56 3.85 -0.60
C GLU A 51 7.61 2.45 0.00
N LEU A 52 8.66 1.74 -0.31
CA LEU A 52 8.86 0.38 0.20
C LEU A 52 9.80 0.42 1.40
N GLU A 53 9.42 -0.32 2.44
CA GLU A 53 10.23 -0.44 3.64
C GLU A 53 10.37 -1.90 4.00
N THR A 54 11.59 -2.34 4.31
CA THR A 54 11.83 -3.71 4.72
C THR A 54 11.65 -3.82 6.23
N GLY A 55 10.74 -4.68 6.65
CA GLY A 55 10.47 -4.90 8.07
C GLY A 55 11.49 -5.84 8.70
N ARG A 56 11.33 -6.05 10.01
CA ARG A 56 12.24 -6.89 10.80
C ARG A 56 12.28 -8.32 10.32
N ASN A 57 11.18 -8.81 9.78
CA ASN A 57 11.07 -10.18 9.31
C ASN A 57 11.48 -10.33 7.84
N GLY A 58 12.10 -9.30 7.27
CA GLY A 58 12.48 -9.30 5.88
C GLY A 58 11.35 -9.03 4.90
N ARG A 59 10.16 -8.73 5.39
CA ARG A 59 9.03 -8.42 4.52
C ARG A 59 9.09 -6.96 4.07
N VAL A 60 8.74 -6.75 2.82
CA VAL A 60 8.66 -5.41 2.25
C VAL A 60 7.22 -4.91 2.37
N SER A 61 7.06 -3.72 2.91
CA SER A 61 5.75 -3.11 3.11
C SER A 61 5.69 -1.75 2.41
N ALA A 62 4.49 -1.37 1.99
CA ALA A 62 4.25 -0.04 1.44
C ALA A 62 3.99 0.92 2.59
N VAL A 63 4.69 2.06 2.57
CA VAL A 63 4.56 3.10 3.58
C VAL A 63 4.51 4.45 2.88
N ALA A 64 4.29 5.52 3.63
CA ALA A 64 4.27 6.89 3.11
C ALA A 64 3.29 7.03 1.94
N LEU A 65 2.09 6.48 2.13
CA LEU A 65 1.08 6.47 1.07
C LEU A 65 0.53 7.87 0.81
N SER A 66 0.24 8.13 -0.47
CA SER A 66 -0.48 9.34 -0.86
C SER A 66 -1.29 9.05 -2.10
N PRO A 67 -2.42 9.76 -2.31
CA PRO A 67 -3.22 9.54 -3.51
C PRO A 67 -2.41 9.84 -4.77
N ALA A 68 -2.52 8.99 -5.78
CA ALA A 68 -1.92 9.22 -7.08
C ALA A 68 -3.04 9.48 -8.09
N GLU A 69 -2.86 10.50 -8.88
CA GLU A 69 -3.84 10.88 -9.88
C GLU A 69 -3.55 10.16 -11.19
#